data_ef183bd83a4f4b9a2811a45915c14680
#
_entry.id   ef183bd83a4f4b9a2811a45915c14680
#
_cell.length_a   1.000
_cell.length_b   1.000
_cell.length_c   1.000
_cell.angle_alpha   90.00
_cell.angle_beta   90.00
_cell.angle_gamma   90.00
#
_symmetry.space_group_name_H-M   'P 1'
#
loop_
_entity.id
_entity.type
_entity.pdbx_description
1 polymer ?
#
loop_
_entity_poly.entity_id
_entity_poly.type
_entity_poly.pdbx_seq_one_letter_code
_entity_poly.pdbx_strand_id
1 'polypeptide(L)'
;MNRILKKFLQRGVDLSPVGVELREDNTNYFCTPKGASVFGWAGIDGIHFCFIRGFGEMVFSVSPMNTSPDYVHPVAENFTDFLRLILACGDVAAVEQAWMWNEAQFEAFLNENPTTQEQQQTLSEISEKMNLLPMEQPWTYIKNLQSSFDYSQIKYTEDYYDNDMTSEAELVAPEWKVYFDGDFWGHRGKDRAGKEIKLDKQFDWAGYHWVIPAAYSCSKGLVVDFCMRVDSESIRDFMKKWNLDWENDSCENFTREQQMQMEWENPLCFNFKPCLKLNEKILQTTHGCAVSFNPCLPDGVINELEAKWAIDHYGQRRSYGWVICRDVFPWGTKHHPEINKLFLTMEQQPGQVPGS
;
A
#
# COMPACT_ATOMS: atom_id res chain seq x y z
N MET A 1 -0.41 -18.58 -24.66
CA MET A 1 -1.35 -17.53 -25.13
C MET A 1 -2.67 -18.19 -25.55
N ASN A 2 -3.79 -17.71 -25.04
CA ASN A 2 -5.14 -18.20 -25.33
C ASN A 2 -5.46 -18.10 -26.83
N ARG A 3 -6.16 -19.11 -27.39
CA ARG A 3 -6.46 -19.19 -28.83
C ARG A 3 -7.37 -18.07 -29.31
N ILE A 4 -8.35 -17.68 -28.52
CA ILE A 4 -9.30 -16.61 -28.85
C ILE A 4 -8.61 -15.25 -28.78
N LEU A 5 -7.79 -15.01 -27.75
CA LEU A 5 -6.97 -13.80 -27.66
C LEU A 5 -6.04 -13.65 -28.87
N LYS A 6 -5.37 -14.73 -29.32
CA LYS A 6 -4.57 -14.69 -30.56
C LYS A 6 -5.39 -14.28 -31.78
N LYS A 7 -6.59 -14.86 -31.94
CA LYS A 7 -7.49 -14.51 -33.03
C LYS A 7 -7.94 -13.05 -32.97
N PHE A 8 -8.20 -12.55 -31.75
CA PHE A 8 -8.58 -11.14 -31.51
C PHE A 8 -7.44 -10.20 -31.90
N LEU A 9 -6.22 -10.46 -31.43
CA LEU A 9 -5.04 -9.65 -31.76
C LEU A 9 -4.80 -9.57 -33.28
N GLN A 10 -5.06 -10.66 -34.02
CA GLN A 10 -4.96 -10.68 -35.49
C GLN A 10 -6.01 -9.81 -36.19
N ARG A 11 -7.09 -9.45 -35.52
CA ARG A 11 -8.15 -8.57 -36.05
C ARG A 11 -7.81 -7.07 -35.93
N GLY A 12 -6.77 -6.75 -35.17
CA GLY A 12 -6.27 -5.38 -35.03
C GLY A 12 -7.31 -4.42 -34.41
N VAL A 13 -8.06 -4.88 -33.43
CA VAL A 13 -8.94 -4.02 -32.62
C VAL A 13 -8.16 -3.46 -31.45
N ASP A 14 -8.19 -2.16 -31.29
CA ASP A 14 -7.63 -1.48 -30.12
C ASP A 14 -8.67 -1.43 -29.01
N LEU A 15 -8.36 -1.93 -27.82
CA LEU A 15 -9.21 -1.89 -26.64
C LEU A 15 -8.92 -0.70 -25.72
N SER A 16 -7.92 0.13 -26.01
CA SER A 16 -7.55 1.27 -25.16
C SER A 16 -8.74 2.22 -24.91
N PRO A 17 -9.61 2.53 -25.90
CA PRO A 17 -10.74 3.42 -25.65
C PRO A 17 -11.77 2.86 -24.66
N VAL A 18 -11.86 1.53 -24.52
CA VAL A 18 -12.75 0.84 -23.57
C VAL A 18 -11.98 0.39 -22.31
N GLY A 19 -10.86 1.04 -22.03
CA GLY A 19 -10.11 0.92 -20.78
C GLY A 19 -9.16 -0.27 -20.68
N VAL A 20 -8.80 -0.96 -21.78
CA VAL A 20 -7.87 -2.09 -21.75
C VAL A 20 -6.69 -1.87 -22.70
N GLU A 21 -5.50 -1.67 -22.15
CA GLU A 21 -4.26 -1.71 -22.93
C GLU A 21 -3.77 -3.15 -23.08
N LEU A 22 -3.79 -3.67 -24.32
CA LEU A 22 -3.23 -4.97 -24.64
C LEU A 22 -1.71 -4.85 -24.84
N ARG A 23 -0.95 -5.29 -23.85
CA ARG A 23 0.52 -5.31 -23.92
C ARG A 23 1.09 -6.59 -23.30
N GLU A 24 2.16 -7.09 -23.88
CA GLU A 24 2.95 -8.17 -23.30
C GLU A 24 3.93 -7.55 -22.29
N ASP A 25 3.46 -7.34 -21.07
CA ASP A 25 4.27 -6.91 -19.96
C ASP A 25 4.29 -8.04 -18.93
N ASN A 26 5.48 -8.45 -18.51
CA ASN A 26 5.67 -9.47 -17.48
C ASN A 26 5.87 -8.85 -16.09
N THR A 27 5.51 -7.61 -15.89
CA THR A 27 5.54 -6.98 -14.57
C THR A 27 4.48 -7.63 -13.69
N ASN A 28 4.91 -8.32 -12.65
CA ASN A 28 4.03 -8.91 -11.65
C ASN A 28 3.99 -8.00 -10.44
N TYR A 29 2.78 -7.76 -9.95
CA TYR A 29 2.58 -7.17 -8.63
C TYR A 29 2.58 -8.26 -7.56
N PHE A 30 2.76 -7.89 -6.30
CA PHE A 30 2.75 -8.84 -5.18
C PHE A 30 1.48 -9.71 -5.17
N CYS A 31 0.32 -9.14 -5.55
CA CYS A 31 -0.97 -9.82 -5.61
C CYS A 31 -1.24 -10.58 -6.92
N THR A 32 -0.32 -10.52 -7.88
CA THR A 32 -0.48 -11.28 -9.14
C THR A 32 -0.37 -12.79 -8.86
N PRO A 33 -1.39 -13.61 -9.21
CA PRO A 33 -1.37 -15.03 -8.89
C PRO A 33 -0.22 -15.79 -9.55
N LYS A 34 0.26 -16.82 -8.88
CA LYS A 34 1.28 -17.72 -9.43
C LYS A 34 0.78 -18.43 -10.69
N GLY A 35 1.52 -18.27 -11.77
CA GLY A 35 1.16 -18.85 -13.07
C GLY A 35 0.16 -18.00 -13.86
N ALA A 36 -0.05 -16.73 -13.46
CA ALA A 36 -0.79 -15.76 -14.25
C ALA A 36 -0.08 -15.46 -15.57
N SER A 37 -0.87 -15.27 -16.62
CA SER A 37 -0.44 -14.78 -17.93
C SER A 37 -1.22 -13.51 -18.21
N VAL A 38 -0.60 -12.38 -17.88
CA VAL A 38 -1.18 -11.03 -18.05
C VAL A 38 -1.31 -10.74 -19.55
N PHE A 39 -2.45 -10.18 -19.97
CA PHE A 39 -2.70 -9.82 -21.36
C PHE A 39 -3.20 -8.39 -21.54
N GLY A 40 -3.69 -7.76 -20.50
CA GLY A 40 -4.28 -6.43 -20.58
C GLY A 40 -4.14 -5.66 -19.26
N TRP A 41 -4.05 -4.35 -19.36
CA TRP A 41 -3.90 -3.41 -18.24
C TRP A 41 -5.01 -2.39 -18.29
N ALA A 42 -5.49 -1.95 -17.12
CA ALA A 42 -6.47 -0.89 -16.98
C ALA A 42 -5.92 0.26 -16.13
N GLY A 43 -6.03 1.48 -16.64
CA GLY A 43 -5.55 2.67 -15.93
C GLY A 43 -4.04 2.68 -15.64
N ILE A 44 -3.67 3.43 -14.62
CA ILE A 44 -2.28 3.65 -14.18
C ILE A 44 -1.94 2.92 -12.86
N ASP A 45 -2.94 2.38 -12.16
CA ASP A 45 -2.82 1.86 -10.79
C ASP A 45 -2.43 0.38 -10.73
N GLY A 46 -1.92 -0.15 -11.82
CA GLY A 46 -1.46 -1.53 -11.89
C GLY A 46 -2.57 -2.58 -12.00
N ILE A 47 -3.82 -2.17 -12.20
CA ILE A 47 -4.94 -3.09 -12.46
C ILE A 47 -4.68 -3.84 -13.76
N HIS A 48 -4.81 -5.16 -13.74
CA HIS A 48 -4.52 -5.98 -14.92
C HIS A 48 -5.43 -7.19 -15.03
N PHE A 49 -5.53 -7.70 -16.27
CA PHE A 49 -6.31 -8.87 -16.61
C PHE A 49 -5.40 -10.02 -17.02
N CYS A 50 -5.71 -11.20 -16.51
CA CYS A 50 -4.86 -12.37 -16.75
C CYS A 50 -5.68 -13.66 -16.91
N PHE A 51 -5.03 -14.68 -17.49
CA PHE A 51 -5.41 -16.06 -17.36
C PHE A 51 -4.52 -16.71 -16.31
N ILE A 52 -5.09 -17.53 -15.44
CA ILE A 52 -4.32 -18.22 -14.40
C ILE A 52 -4.21 -19.71 -14.78
N ARG A 53 -3.00 -20.24 -14.75
CA ARG A 53 -2.74 -21.65 -15.04
C ARG A 53 -3.50 -22.55 -14.07
N GLY A 54 -4.32 -23.46 -14.61
CA GLY A 54 -5.17 -24.37 -13.84
C GLY A 54 -6.65 -24.04 -13.90
N PHE A 55 -7.01 -22.81 -14.32
CA PHE A 55 -8.41 -22.34 -14.41
C PHE A 55 -8.93 -22.25 -15.85
N GLY A 56 -8.33 -23.00 -16.78
CA GLY A 56 -8.77 -23.03 -18.16
C GLY A 56 -8.61 -21.72 -18.91
N GLU A 57 -9.70 -21.21 -19.48
CA GLU A 57 -9.73 -19.95 -20.24
C GLU A 57 -10.33 -18.78 -19.44
N MET A 58 -10.57 -18.97 -18.15
CA MET A 58 -11.18 -17.97 -17.26
C MET A 58 -10.31 -16.71 -17.19
N VAL A 59 -10.97 -15.56 -17.28
CA VAL A 59 -10.35 -14.25 -17.16
C VAL A 59 -10.51 -13.74 -15.74
N PHE A 60 -9.42 -13.26 -15.18
CA PHE A 60 -9.38 -12.66 -13.86
C PHE A 60 -8.98 -11.19 -13.96
N SER A 61 -9.60 -10.35 -13.15
CA SER A 61 -9.07 -9.03 -12.80
C SER A 61 -8.17 -9.15 -11.57
N VAL A 62 -7.08 -8.40 -11.57
CA VAL A 62 -6.16 -8.27 -10.44
C VAL A 62 -5.95 -6.79 -10.16
N SER A 63 -6.27 -6.35 -8.95
CA SER A 63 -6.13 -4.95 -8.53
C SER A 63 -5.22 -4.85 -7.31
N PRO A 64 -4.00 -4.31 -7.44
CA PRO A 64 -3.12 -4.06 -6.29
C PRO A 64 -3.65 -2.96 -5.36
N MET A 65 -4.65 -2.19 -5.80
CA MET A 65 -5.29 -1.12 -5.01
C MET A 65 -6.32 -1.64 -4.02
N ASN A 66 -6.78 -2.89 -4.19
CA ASN A 66 -7.70 -3.52 -3.26
C ASN A 66 -6.97 -3.98 -1.99
N THR A 67 -7.74 -4.36 -0.99
CA THR A 67 -7.22 -4.99 0.23
C THR A 67 -7.45 -6.50 0.20
N SER A 68 -6.67 -7.27 0.96
CA SER A 68 -6.90 -8.70 1.09
C SER A 68 -8.28 -9.00 1.71
N PRO A 69 -8.98 -10.03 1.23
CA PRO A 69 -8.56 -10.99 0.19
C PRO A 69 -8.95 -10.59 -1.23
N ASP A 70 -9.40 -9.37 -1.46
CA ASP A 70 -10.12 -8.92 -2.66
C ASP A 70 -9.22 -8.42 -3.81
N TYR A 71 -7.98 -8.90 -3.87
CA TYR A 71 -7.05 -8.54 -4.96
C TYR A 71 -7.39 -9.18 -6.30
N VAL A 72 -8.03 -10.36 -6.30
CA VAL A 72 -8.22 -11.17 -7.51
C VAL A 72 -9.64 -11.67 -7.62
N HIS A 73 -10.31 -11.33 -8.71
CA HIS A 73 -11.69 -11.78 -8.98
C HIS A 73 -11.83 -12.40 -10.37
N PRO A 74 -12.51 -13.55 -10.52
CA PRO A 74 -12.91 -14.00 -11.84
C PRO A 74 -13.96 -13.04 -12.40
N VAL A 75 -13.78 -12.62 -13.67
CA VAL A 75 -14.68 -11.69 -14.33
C VAL A 75 -15.39 -12.32 -15.53
N ALA A 76 -14.78 -13.31 -16.18
CA ALA A 76 -15.41 -14.04 -17.27
C ALA A 76 -14.92 -15.48 -17.35
N GLU A 77 -15.77 -16.42 -17.79
CA GLU A 77 -15.40 -17.83 -18.01
C GLU A 77 -14.36 -18.01 -19.12
N ASN A 78 -14.33 -17.07 -20.06
CA ASN A 78 -13.39 -17.09 -21.19
C ASN A 78 -13.25 -15.68 -21.80
N PHE A 79 -12.27 -15.51 -22.69
CA PHE A 79 -12.01 -14.22 -23.35
C PHE A 79 -13.17 -13.75 -24.25
N THR A 80 -13.98 -14.64 -24.80
CA THR A 80 -15.17 -14.27 -25.58
C THR A 80 -16.22 -13.60 -24.70
N ASP A 81 -16.50 -14.15 -23.54
CA ASP A 81 -17.42 -13.58 -22.58
C ASP A 81 -16.89 -12.28 -21.96
N PHE A 82 -15.59 -12.15 -21.78
CA PHE A 82 -14.95 -10.89 -21.40
C PHE A 82 -15.23 -9.78 -22.41
N LEU A 83 -15.09 -10.06 -23.71
CA LEU A 83 -15.45 -9.09 -24.75
C LEU A 83 -16.96 -8.76 -24.76
N ARG A 84 -17.83 -9.75 -24.53
CA ARG A 84 -19.28 -9.56 -24.45
C ARG A 84 -19.69 -8.71 -23.24
N LEU A 85 -18.94 -8.82 -22.13
CA LEU A 85 -19.13 -7.96 -20.97
C LEU A 85 -18.72 -6.52 -21.28
N ILE A 86 -17.58 -6.30 -21.93
CA ILE A 86 -17.18 -4.96 -22.41
C ILE A 86 -18.23 -4.38 -23.35
N LEU A 87 -18.77 -5.18 -24.28
CA LEU A 87 -19.84 -4.73 -25.16
C LEU A 87 -21.11 -4.30 -24.40
N ALA A 88 -21.44 -4.99 -23.31
CA ALA A 88 -22.61 -4.68 -22.49
C ALA A 88 -22.40 -3.46 -21.57
N CYS A 89 -21.21 -3.34 -21.01
CA CYS A 89 -20.88 -2.30 -20.02
C CYS A 89 -20.37 -1.00 -20.65
N GLY A 90 -19.88 -1.07 -21.90
CA GLY A 90 -19.29 0.08 -22.58
C GLY A 90 -17.82 0.35 -22.24
N ASP A 91 -17.36 -0.12 -21.08
CA ASP A 91 -16.01 0.06 -20.54
C ASP A 91 -15.64 -1.10 -19.62
N VAL A 92 -14.35 -1.35 -19.44
CA VAL A 92 -13.85 -2.42 -18.58
C VAL A 92 -13.95 -2.09 -17.08
N ALA A 93 -14.03 -0.81 -16.71
CA ALA A 93 -14.09 -0.41 -15.31
C ALA A 93 -15.32 -1.02 -14.59
N ALA A 94 -16.47 -1.05 -15.23
CA ALA A 94 -17.66 -1.69 -14.68
C ALA A 94 -17.46 -3.21 -14.49
N VAL A 95 -16.73 -3.86 -15.39
CA VAL A 95 -16.45 -5.30 -15.30
C VAL A 95 -15.48 -5.60 -14.15
N GLU A 96 -14.46 -4.77 -13.98
CA GLU A 96 -13.45 -4.90 -12.94
C GLU A 96 -14.05 -4.66 -11.55
N GLN A 97 -14.87 -3.63 -11.40
CA GLN A 97 -15.42 -3.20 -10.11
C GLN A 97 -16.73 -3.91 -9.71
N ALA A 98 -17.35 -4.70 -10.59
CA ALA A 98 -18.61 -5.39 -10.33
C ALA A 98 -18.60 -6.24 -9.04
N TRP A 99 -17.44 -6.71 -8.59
CA TRP A 99 -17.31 -7.53 -7.40
C TRP A 99 -17.78 -6.81 -6.12
N MET A 100 -17.53 -5.52 -5.99
CA MET A 100 -17.87 -4.72 -4.81
C MET A 100 -19.30 -4.16 -4.84
N TRP A 101 -19.98 -4.15 -5.98
CA TRP A 101 -21.26 -3.51 -6.14
C TRP A 101 -22.46 -4.46 -6.05
N ASN A 102 -23.57 -3.96 -5.53
CA ASN A 102 -24.86 -4.58 -5.75
C ASN A 102 -25.43 -4.16 -7.15
N GLU A 103 -26.53 -4.79 -7.57
CA GLU A 103 -27.09 -4.56 -8.91
C GLU A 103 -27.46 -3.09 -9.16
N ALA A 104 -28.07 -2.43 -8.16
CA ALA A 104 -28.46 -1.03 -8.27
C ALA A 104 -27.25 -0.09 -8.41
N GLN A 105 -26.16 -0.36 -7.70
CA GLN A 105 -24.91 0.40 -7.80
C GLN A 105 -24.26 0.18 -9.19
N PHE A 106 -24.25 -1.05 -9.67
CA PHE A 106 -23.72 -1.36 -11.00
C PHE A 106 -24.50 -0.65 -12.10
N GLU A 107 -25.83 -0.69 -12.05
CA GLU A 107 -26.69 0.05 -13.00
C GLU A 107 -26.51 1.57 -12.91
N ALA A 108 -26.39 2.10 -11.68
CA ALA A 108 -26.14 3.52 -11.47
C ALA A 108 -24.80 3.94 -12.12
N PHE A 109 -23.74 3.17 -11.92
CA PHE A 109 -22.45 3.42 -12.54
C PHE A 109 -22.53 3.47 -14.08
N LEU A 110 -23.22 2.52 -14.71
CA LEU A 110 -23.39 2.51 -16.17
C LEU A 110 -24.18 3.74 -16.67
N ASN A 111 -25.18 4.17 -15.93
CA ASN A 111 -25.98 5.34 -16.29
C ASN A 111 -25.22 6.66 -16.12
N GLU A 112 -24.37 6.76 -15.11
CA GLU A 112 -23.56 7.95 -14.81
C GLU A 112 -22.33 8.07 -15.73
N ASN A 113 -21.91 6.97 -16.34
CA ASN A 113 -20.75 6.90 -17.24
C ASN A 113 -21.17 6.47 -18.66
N PRO A 114 -21.91 7.30 -19.41
CA PRO A 114 -22.33 6.97 -20.76
C PRO A 114 -21.12 6.86 -21.69
N THR A 115 -21.16 5.91 -22.62
CA THR A 115 -20.09 5.67 -23.58
C THR A 115 -19.82 6.87 -24.48
N THR A 116 -18.56 7.22 -24.66
CA THR A 116 -18.10 8.25 -25.60
C THR A 116 -18.21 7.77 -27.06
N GLN A 117 -18.09 8.69 -28.01
CA GLN A 117 -18.09 8.34 -29.43
C GLN A 117 -16.96 7.38 -29.81
N GLU A 118 -15.78 7.55 -29.23
CA GLU A 118 -14.62 6.69 -29.46
C GLU A 118 -14.86 5.27 -28.92
N GLN A 119 -15.41 5.17 -27.71
CA GLN A 119 -15.82 3.88 -27.14
C GLN A 119 -16.85 3.19 -28.00
N GLN A 120 -17.90 3.89 -28.46
CA GLN A 120 -18.93 3.34 -29.35
C GLN A 120 -18.36 2.79 -30.65
N GLN A 121 -17.36 3.46 -31.22
CA GLN A 121 -16.66 2.98 -32.42
C GLN A 121 -15.92 1.68 -32.12
N THR A 122 -15.14 1.63 -31.04
CA THR A 122 -14.42 0.40 -30.62
C THR A 122 -15.38 -0.74 -30.34
N LEU A 123 -16.50 -0.50 -29.65
CA LEU A 123 -17.51 -1.51 -29.36
C LEU A 123 -18.14 -2.06 -30.67
N SER A 124 -18.42 -1.19 -31.64
CA SER A 124 -18.91 -1.63 -32.95
C SER A 124 -17.89 -2.51 -33.67
N GLU A 125 -16.60 -2.13 -33.64
CA GLU A 125 -15.53 -2.95 -34.22
C GLU A 125 -15.40 -4.32 -33.56
N ILE A 126 -15.49 -4.40 -32.21
CA ILE A 126 -15.49 -5.68 -31.49
C ILE A 126 -16.65 -6.55 -31.95
N SER A 127 -17.86 -5.98 -31.94
CA SER A 127 -19.09 -6.68 -32.34
C SER A 127 -18.99 -7.25 -33.76
N GLU A 128 -18.59 -6.42 -34.72
CA GLU A 128 -18.51 -6.80 -36.15
C GLU A 128 -17.37 -7.79 -36.41
N LYS A 129 -16.13 -7.47 -35.98
CA LYS A 129 -14.95 -8.28 -36.29
C LYS A 129 -14.95 -9.62 -35.60
N MET A 130 -15.54 -9.70 -34.38
CA MET A 130 -15.64 -10.94 -33.63
C MET A 130 -17.00 -11.65 -33.79
N ASN A 131 -18.00 -11.01 -34.40
CA ASN A 131 -19.38 -11.47 -34.53
C ASN A 131 -19.98 -11.82 -33.16
N LEU A 132 -19.94 -10.84 -32.24
CA LEU A 132 -20.40 -10.98 -30.86
C LEU A 132 -21.56 -10.04 -30.57
N LEU A 133 -22.46 -10.51 -29.71
CA LEU A 133 -23.52 -9.70 -29.10
C LEU A 133 -23.16 -9.37 -27.64
N PRO A 134 -23.60 -8.23 -27.11
CA PRO A 134 -23.44 -7.88 -25.70
C PRO A 134 -23.96 -8.98 -24.78
N MET A 135 -23.42 -9.07 -23.57
CA MET A 135 -23.94 -9.92 -22.51
C MET A 135 -25.32 -9.39 -22.07
N GLU A 136 -26.32 -10.26 -21.98
CA GLU A 136 -27.69 -9.83 -21.65
C GLU A 136 -27.85 -9.34 -20.20
N GLN A 137 -27.19 -10.01 -19.26
CA GLN A 137 -27.25 -9.71 -17.82
C GLN A 137 -25.82 -9.68 -17.25
N PRO A 138 -25.04 -8.61 -17.50
CA PRO A 138 -23.61 -8.59 -17.20
C PRO A 138 -23.34 -8.70 -15.69
N TRP A 139 -24.07 -7.99 -14.85
CA TRP A 139 -23.92 -8.04 -13.40
C TRP A 139 -24.23 -9.45 -12.84
N THR A 140 -25.38 -10.01 -13.21
CA THR A 140 -25.79 -11.36 -12.80
C THR A 140 -24.78 -12.40 -13.23
N TYR A 141 -24.25 -12.31 -14.45
CA TYR A 141 -23.23 -13.20 -14.96
C TYR A 141 -21.96 -13.17 -14.08
N ILE A 142 -21.43 -11.97 -13.82
CA ILE A 142 -20.22 -11.81 -13.01
C ILE A 142 -20.45 -12.31 -11.58
N LYS A 143 -21.56 -11.96 -10.95
CA LYS A 143 -21.87 -12.39 -9.58
C LYS A 143 -22.06 -13.89 -9.44
N ASN A 144 -22.69 -14.53 -10.40
CA ASN A 144 -22.82 -15.98 -10.40
C ASN A 144 -21.47 -16.69 -10.55
N LEU A 145 -20.59 -16.15 -11.41
CA LEU A 145 -19.25 -16.66 -11.57
C LEU A 145 -18.44 -16.53 -10.27
N GLN A 146 -18.46 -15.34 -9.65
CA GLN A 146 -17.74 -15.05 -8.41
C GLN A 146 -18.27 -15.87 -7.23
N SER A 147 -19.59 -16.03 -7.09
CA SER A 147 -20.20 -16.79 -5.98
C SER A 147 -19.96 -18.28 -6.06
N SER A 148 -19.76 -18.82 -7.26
CA SER A 148 -19.46 -20.23 -7.49
C SER A 148 -17.96 -20.56 -7.49
N PHE A 149 -17.09 -19.53 -7.46
CA PHE A 149 -15.66 -19.71 -7.57
C PHE A 149 -15.02 -20.05 -6.23
N ASP A 150 -14.14 -21.04 -6.21
CA ASP A 150 -13.36 -21.42 -5.04
C ASP A 150 -12.03 -20.66 -5.01
N TYR A 151 -12.01 -19.53 -4.31
CA TYR A 151 -10.85 -18.64 -4.19
C TYR A 151 -9.65 -19.32 -3.50
N SER A 152 -9.86 -20.37 -2.72
CA SER A 152 -8.77 -21.10 -2.04
C SER A 152 -7.83 -21.82 -3.00
N GLN A 153 -8.25 -22.01 -4.25
CA GLN A 153 -7.43 -22.63 -5.30
C GLN A 153 -6.42 -21.67 -5.93
N ILE A 154 -6.59 -20.35 -5.74
CA ILE A 154 -5.62 -19.36 -6.22
C ILE A 154 -4.35 -19.51 -5.40
N LYS A 155 -3.22 -19.62 -6.07
CA LYS A 155 -1.90 -19.67 -5.44
C LYS A 155 -1.15 -18.38 -5.72
N TYR A 156 -0.55 -17.84 -4.69
CA TYR A 156 0.24 -16.63 -4.76
C TYR A 156 1.75 -16.92 -4.65
N THR A 157 2.57 -15.93 -4.95
CA THR A 157 4.02 -15.95 -4.73
C THR A 157 4.33 -15.66 -3.26
N GLU A 158 5.58 -15.78 -2.86
CA GLU A 158 6.01 -15.40 -1.51
C GLU A 158 5.77 -13.90 -1.26
N ASP A 159 5.97 -13.06 -2.28
CA ASP A 159 5.73 -11.62 -2.20
C ASP A 159 4.28 -11.27 -1.79
N TYR A 160 3.30 -12.10 -2.12
CA TYR A 160 1.92 -11.90 -1.67
C TYR A 160 1.82 -12.00 -0.16
N TYR A 161 2.36 -13.06 0.41
CA TYR A 161 2.28 -13.31 1.85
C TYR A 161 3.13 -12.33 2.66
N ASP A 162 4.19 -11.81 2.05
CA ASP A 162 5.02 -10.75 2.65
C ASP A 162 4.30 -9.38 2.64
N ASN A 163 3.33 -9.17 1.74
CA ASN A 163 2.56 -7.93 1.61
C ASN A 163 1.10 -8.06 2.08
N ASP A 164 0.59 -9.30 2.21
CA ASP A 164 -0.79 -9.56 2.64
C ASP A 164 -0.92 -9.51 4.17
N MET A 165 -1.02 -8.32 4.71
CA MET A 165 -1.00 -8.01 6.13
C MET A 165 -2.41 -7.91 6.73
N THR A 166 -3.33 -8.81 6.41
CA THR A 166 -4.77 -8.62 6.62
C THR A 166 -5.42 -9.30 7.81
N SER A 167 -4.69 -9.95 8.71
CA SER A 167 -5.28 -10.32 9.99
C SER A 167 -4.33 -10.10 11.14
N GLU A 168 -4.69 -9.20 12.06
CA GLU A 168 -3.97 -9.00 13.33
C GLU A 168 -3.78 -10.28 14.15
N ALA A 169 -4.56 -11.32 13.88
CA ALA A 169 -4.61 -12.53 14.69
C ALA A 169 -3.51 -13.55 14.38
N GLU A 170 -2.84 -13.46 13.23
CA GLU A 170 -1.86 -14.48 12.78
C GLU A 170 -0.44 -13.96 12.53
N LEU A 171 -0.20 -12.67 12.64
CA LEU A 171 1.13 -12.12 12.43
C LEU A 171 1.97 -12.25 13.71
N VAL A 172 2.75 -13.30 13.76
CA VAL A 172 3.83 -13.39 14.73
C VAL A 172 4.83 -12.27 14.42
N ALA A 173 5.02 -11.36 15.37
CA ALA A 173 6.01 -10.30 15.22
C ALA A 173 7.37 -10.91 14.83
N PRO A 174 8.02 -10.42 13.75
CA PRO A 174 9.31 -10.93 13.34
C PRO A 174 10.33 -10.69 14.45
N GLU A 175 11.44 -11.46 14.43
CA GLU A 175 12.53 -11.19 15.33
C GLU A 175 13.03 -9.75 15.12
N TRP A 176 13.02 -8.93 16.18
CA TRP A 176 13.41 -7.53 16.09
C TRP A 176 14.88 -7.38 15.74
N LYS A 177 15.14 -6.96 14.52
CA LYS A 177 16.50 -6.77 13.98
C LYS A 177 16.63 -5.40 13.33
N VAL A 178 17.62 -4.63 13.73
CA VAL A 178 17.87 -3.29 13.21
C VAL A 178 19.17 -3.30 12.41
N TYR A 179 19.11 -2.77 11.19
CA TYR A 179 20.24 -2.74 10.26
C TYR A 179 20.62 -1.30 9.93
N PHE A 180 21.88 -1.07 9.59
CA PHE A 180 22.38 0.27 9.27
C PHE A 180 21.71 0.85 7.99
N ASP A 181 21.57 0.04 6.96
CA ASP A 181 20.92 0.41 5.69
C ASP A 181 19.47 -0.14 5.63
N GLY A 182 18.82 -0.37 6.77
CA GLY A 182 17.45 -0.85 6.88
C GLY A 182 16.50 0.23 7.40
N ASP A 183 15.22 -0.05 7.27
CA ASP A 183 14.11 0.74 7.80
C ASP A 183 13.23 -0.11 8.73
N PHE A 184 12.00 0.33 8.99
CA PHE A 184 11.03 -0.46 9.74
C PHE A 184 10.35 -1.55 8.89
N TRP A 185 10.36 -1.42 7.56
CA TRP A 185 9.71 -2.34 6.61
C TRP A 185 10.63 -3.46 6.14
N GLY A 186 11.92 -3.37 6.43
CA GLY A 186 12.85 -4.44 6.14
C GLY A 186 14.29 -4.03 5.83
N HIS A 187 15.05 -4.99 5.36
CA HIS A 187 16.45 -4.81 4.99
C HIS A 187 16.77 -5.59 3.72
N ARG A 188 17.32 -4.89 2.74
CA ARG A 188 17.79 -5.47 1.47
C ARG A 188 19.32 -5.48 1.44
N GLY A 189 19.92 -6.48 2.02
CA GLY A 189 21.38 -6.56 2.02
C GLY A 189 21.93 -7.78 2.73
N LYS A 190 23.28 -7.86 2.80
CA LYS A 190 24.00 -8.93 3.48
C LYS A 190 24.63 -8.48 4.81
N ASP A 191 24.29 -7.28 5.27
CA ASP A 191 24.81 -6.73 6.51
C ASP A 191 24.25 -7.50 7.72
N ARG A 192 25.01 -7.49 8.80
CA ARG A 192 24.54 -8.06 10.06
C ARG A 192 23.72 -7.04 10.82
N ALA A 193 22.70 -7.51 11.53
CA ALA A 193 21.94 -6.69 12.45
C ALA A 193 22.86 -6.08 13.52
N GLY A 194 22.53 -4.87 13.92
CA GLY A 194 23.22 -4.15 14.98
C GLY A 194 22.99 -4.80 16.34
N LYS A 195 24.01 -4.69 17.21
CA LYS A 195 23.87 -5.10 18.61
C LYS A 195 23.09 -4.02 19.35
N GLU A 196 21.97 -4.41 19.96
CA GLU A 196 21.15 -3.52 20.77
C GLU A 196 21.88 -3.06 22.04
N ILE A 197 21.78 -1.76 22.30
CA ILE A 197 22.23 -1.08 23.52
C ILE A 197 21.01 -0.42 24.13
N LYS A 198 20.46 -0.99 25.19
CA LYS A 198 19.31 -0.41 25.89
C LYS A 198 19.71 0.89 26.55
N LEU A 199 18.93 1.96 26.30
CA LEU A 199 19.18 3.30 26.83
C LEU A 199 18.12 3.70 27.84
N ASP A 200 16.85 3.45 27.55
CA ASP A 200 15.68 3.73 28.38
C ASP A 200 15.67 5.17 28.91
N LYS A 201 16.07 6.15 28.09
CA LYS A 201 16.11 7.56 28.46
C LYS A 201 14.78 8.21 28.16
N GLN A 202 14.24 8.93 29.15
CA GLN A 202 12.97 9.66 29.04
C GLN A 202 13.20 11.12 29.40
N PHE A 203 12.55 12.02 28.66
CA PHE A 203 12.61 13.46 28.87
C PHE A 203 11.44 14.15 28.16
N ASP A 204 11.16 15.37 28.60
CA ASP A 204 10.17 16.23 27.95
C ASP A 204 10.89 17.27 27.09
N TRP A 205 10.47 17.41 25.83
CA TRP A 205 11.03 18.37 24.90
C TRP A 205 10.00 18.77 23.84
N ALA A 206 10.00 20.06 23.47
CA ALA A 206 9.10 20.65 22.47
C ALA A 206 7.60 20.36 22.74
N GLY A 207 7.21 20.24 24.01
CA GLY A 207 5.82 19.96 24.40
C GLY A 207 5.42 18.48 24.39
N TYR A 208 6.32 17.58 24.05
CA TYR A 208 6.06 16.14 23.99
C TYR A 208 6.95 15.36 24.97
N HIS A 209 6.45 14.21 25.37
CA HIS A 209 7.24 13.24 26.13
C HIS A 209 7.98 12.31 25.18
N TRP A 210 9.30 12.21 25.35
CA TRP A 210 10.19 11.43 24.51
C TRP A 210 10.81 10.27 25.27
N VAL A 211 10.95 9.17 24.57
CA VAL A 211 11.69 7.98 25.03
C VAL A 211 12.74 7.63 23.98
N ILE A 212 13.98 7.45 24.40
CA ILE A 212 15.04 6.85 23.58
C ILE A 212 15.26 5.46 24.14
N PRO A 213 14.58 4.44 23.59
CA PRO A 213 14.61 3.10 24.16
C PRO A 213 15.95 2.41 23.94
N ALA A 214 16.50 2.52 22.74
CA ALA A 214 17.69 1.81 22.35
C ALA A 214 18.53 2.54 21.29
N ALA A 215 19.80 2.16 21.22
CA ALA A 215 20.68 2.38 20.09
C ALA A 215 21.25 1.03 19.60
N TYR A 216 21.53 0.93 18.32
CA TYR A 216 22.01 -0.30 17.69
C TYR A 216 23.39 -0.07 17.09
N SER A 217 24.38 -0.81 17.61
CA SER A 217 25.75 -0.74 17.14
C SER A 217 25.94 -1.64 15.93
N CYS A 218 25.92 -1.05 14.74
CA CYS A 218 26.09 -1.69 13.45
C CYS A 218 27.55 -1.60 12.97
N SER A 219 27.91 -2.39 11.96
CA SER A 219 29.26 -2.37 11.38
C SER A 219 29.65 -1.01 10.79
N LYS A 220 28.71 -0.27 10.20
CA LYS A 220 28.93 0.99 9.50
C LYS A 220 28.63 2.24 10.35
N GLY A 221 27.87 2.09 11.43
CA GLY A 221 27.41 3.24 12.22
C GLY A 221 26.55 2.84 13.40
N LEU A 222 26.01 3.85 14.06
CA LEU A 222 25.01 3.71 15.10
C LEU A 222 23.63 4.02 14.53
N VAL A 223 22.64 3.23 14.89
CA VAL A 223 21.23 3.49 14.63
C VAL A 223 20.56 3.80 15.95
N VAL A 224 19.75 4.84 16.03
CA VAL A 224 19.08 5.26 17.27
C VAL A 224 17.59 5.39 17.00
N ASP A 225 16.77 4.77 17.85
CA ASP A 225 15.34 4.89 17.80
C ASP A 225 14.85 5.91 18.84
N PHE A 226 13.90 6.75 18.40
CA PHE A 226 13.27 7.80 19.21
C PHE A 226 11.76 7.57 19.19
N CYS A 227 11.14 7.57 20.36
CA CYS A 227 9.69 7.43 20.48
C CYS A 227 9.12 8.71 21.08
N MET A 228 8.30 9.44 20.33
CA MET A 228 7.55 10.59 20.80
C MET A 228 6.14 10.16 21.16
N ARG A 229 5.73 10.44 22.40
CA ARG A 229 4.37 10.15 22.87
C ARG A 229 3.43 11.28 22.53
N VAL A 230 2.25 10.92 22.03
CA VAL A 230 1.15 11.83 21.73
C VAL A 230 -0.09 11.42 22.53
N ASP A 231 -0.72 12.37 23.18
CA ASP A 231 -1.95 12.08 23.92
C ASP A 231 -3.12 11.78 22.98
N SER A 232 -3.88 10.74 23.28
CA SER A 232 -5.02 10.30 22.46
C SER A 232 -6.10 11.36 22.28
N GLU A 233 -6.24 12.29 23.26
CA GLU A 233 -7.17 13.41 23.17
C GLU A 233 -6.78 14.37 22.05
N SER A 234 -5.50 14.73 21.94
CA SER A 234 -4.98 15.59 20.87
C SER A 234 -5.20 14.96 19.48
N ILE A 235 -5.06 13.62 19.37
CA ILE A 235 -5.30 12.91 18.13
C ILE A 235 -6.80 12.93 17.77
N ARG A 236 -7.68 12.67 18.73
CA ARG A 236 -9.14 12.75 18.50
C ARG A 236 -9.59 14.14 18.09
N ASP A 237 -9.06 15.19 18.74
CA ASP A 237 -9.39 16.57 18.40
C ASP A 237 -8.93 16.91 16.97
N PHE A 238 -7.74 16.45 16.58
CA PHE A 238 -7.23 16.60 15.22
C PHE A 238 -8.12 15.86 14.20
N MET A 239 -8.44 14.59 14.43
CA MET A 239 -9.29 13.79 13.55
C MET A 239 -10.67 14.43 13.40
N LYS A 240 -11.27 14.90 14.51
CA LYS A 240 -12.57 15.59 14.50
C LYS A 240 -12.51 16.93 13.75
N LYS A 241 -11.45 17.73 13.96
CA LYS A 241 -11.27 19.02 13.29
C LYS A 241 -11.24 18.87 11.77
N TRP A 242 -10.55 17.83 11.29
CA TRP A 242 -10.34 17.58 9.86
C TRP A 242 -11.36 16.59 9.27
N ASN A 243 -12.36 16.17 10.08
CA ASN A 243 -13.39 15.21 9.69
C ASN A 243 -12.80 13.94 9.05
N LEU A 244 -11.75 13.41 9.70
CA LEU A 244 -11.05 12.20 9.27
C LEU A 244 -11.78 10.94 9.77
N ASP A 245 -13.11 10.93 9.69
CA ASP A 245 -13.91 9.74 9.94
C ASP A 245 -13.83 8.85 8.70
N TRP A 246 -13.51 7.58 8.93
CA TRP A 246 -13.28 6.59 7.87
C TRP A 246 -14.48 6.38 6.92
N GLU A 247 -15.68 6.70 7.37
CA GLU A 247 -16.91 6.58 6.55
C GLU A 247 -17.08 7.72 5.52
N ASN A 248 -16.29 8.77 5.63
CA ASN A 248 -16.34 9.91 4.72
C ASN A 248 -15.01 10.04 3.97
N ASP A 249 -15.02 9.79 2.68
CA ASP A 249 -13.93 10.02 1.71
C ASP A 249 -13.59 11.53 1.56
N SER A 250 -13.61 12.27 2.69
CA SER A 250 -13.47 13.73 2.71
C SER A 250 -12.07 14.20 2.33
N CYS A 251 -11.06 13.32 2.40
CA CYS A 251 -9.68 13.67 2.05
C CYS A 251 -9.49 14.00 0.56
N GLU A 252 -10.31 13.45 -0.33
CA GLU A 252 -10.23 13.72 -1.77
C GLU A 252 -10.66 15.16 -2.15
N ASN A 253 -11.38 15.84 -1.26
CA ASN A 253 -11.91 17.18 -1.50
C ASN A 253 -11.07 18.32 -0.90
N PHE A 254 -9.93 18.03 -0.26
CA PHE A 254 -9.08 19.07 0.30
C PHE A 254 -8.26 19.78 -0.78
N THR A 255 -8.24 21.12 -0.69
CA THR A 255 -7.30 21.90 -1.49
C THR A 255 -5.87 21.59 -1.03
N ARG A 256 -4.88 21.85 -1.90
CA ARG A 256 -3.46 21.69 -1.55
C ARG A 256 -3.07 22.46 -0.26
N GLU A 257 -3.64 23.65 -0.06
CA GLU A 257 -3.39 24.45 1.13
C GLU A 257 -3.97 23.78 2.39
N GLN A 258 -5.18 23.21 2.28
CA GLN A 258 -5.80 22.45 3.37
C GLN A 258 -5.02 21.19 3.69
N GLN A 259 -4.52 20.45 2.70
CA GLN A 259 -3.68 19.28 2.89
C GLN A 259 -2.38 19.65 3.63
N MET A 260 -1.71 20.71 3.20
CA MET A 260 -0.51 21.21 3.87
C MET A 260 -0.78 21.64 5.32
N GLN A 261 -1.92 22.28 5.57
CA GLN A 261 -2.31 22.69 6.92
C GLN A 261 -2.64 21.48 7.79
N MET A 262 -3.32 20.48 7.25
CA MET A 262 -3.63 19.24 7.94
C MET A 262 -2.34 18.48 8.31
N GLU A 263 -1.39 18.34 7.39
CA GLU A 263 -0.08 17.74 7.68
C GLU A 263 0.68 18.51 8.77
N TRP A 264 0.65 19.83 8.71
CA TRP A 264 1.29 20.69 9.73
C TRP A 264 0.67 20.53 11.12
N GLU A 265 -0.65 20.39 11.18
CA GLU A 265 -1.39 20.26 12.44
C GLU A 265 -1.44 18.84 12.98
N ASN A 266 -1.01 17.85 12.19
CA ASN A 266 -1.06 16.43 12.58
C ASN A 266 -0.14 16.19 13.80
N PRO A 267 -0.69 15.83 14.96
CA PRO A 267 0.10 15.61 16.17
C PRO A 267 1.02 14.38 16.06
N LEU A 268 0.75 13.48 15.10
CA LEU A 268 1.60 12.33 14.80
C LEU A 268 2.68 12.65 13.74
N CYS A 269 2.90 13.91 13.43
CA CYS A 269 3.95 14.38 12.52
C CYS A 269 4.84 15.37 13.23
N PHE A 270 6.11 15.03 13.45
CA PHE A 270 7.07 15.91 14.12
C PHE A 270 8.43 15.84 13.46
N ASN A 271 8.93 16.99 13.01
CA ASN A 271 10.22 17.09 12.33
C ASN A 271 11.30 17.60 13.28
N PHE A 272 12.35 16.84 13.43
CA PHE A 272 13.52 17.23 14.23
C PHE A 272 14.80 16.71 13.58
N LYS A 273 15.91 17.30 13.95
CA LYS A 273 17.24 16.87 13.52
C LYS A 273 18.03 16.42 14.74
N PRO A 274 18.31 15.14 14.90
CA PRO A 274 19.18 14.67 15.95
C PRO A 274 20.65 14.88 15.59
N CYS A 275 21.45 15.22 16.59
CA CYS A 275 22.90 15.30 16.50
C CYS A 275 23.51 14.50 17.62
N LEU A 276 24.40 13.58 17.27
CA LEU A 276 25.03 12.66 18.21
C LEU A 276 26.49 13.02 18.41
N LYS A 277 26.93 13.14 19.66
CA LYS A 277 28.34 13.28 19.99
C LYS A 277 28.83 12.02 20.70
N LEU A 278 29.69 11.28 20.01
CA LEU A 278 30.32 10.07 20.51
C LEU A 278 31.76 10.35 20.88
N ASN A 279 32.13 10.22 22.16
CA ASN A 279 33.50 10.39 22.67
C ASN A 279 34.16 11.68 22.22
N GLU A 280 33.57 12.77 22.13
CA GLU A 280 34.03 14.06 21.55
C GLU A 280 33.88 14.24 20.06
N LYS A 281 33.55 13.19 19.30
CA LYS A 281 33.28 13.29 17.85
C LYS A 281 31.79 13.49 17.57
N ILE A 282 31.46 14.48 16.76
CA ILE A 282 30.09 14.72 16.29
C ILE A 282 29.81 13.78 15.11
N LEU A 283 28.72 13.03 15.21
CA LEU A 283 28.16 12.21 14.14
C LEU A 283 26.87 12.88 13.64
N GLN A 284 26.82 13.10 12.35
CA GLN A 284 25.62 13.64 11.69
C GLN A 284 24.75 12.50 11.21
N THR A 285 23.42 12.65 11.31
CA THR A 285 22.51 11.71 10.67
C THR A 285 22.62 11.82 9.15
N THR A 286 22.53 10.71 8.46
CA THR A 286 22.55 10.67 6.98
C THR A 286 21.20 10.35 6.38
N HIS A 287 20.41 9.56 7.08
CA HIS A 287 19.07 9.21 6.71
C HIS A 287 18.31 8.72 7.95
N GLY A 288 17.00 8.74 7.85
CA GLY A 288 16.11 8.21 8.86
C GLY A 288 14.78 7.83 8.25
N CYS A 289 13.98 7.12 9.01
CA CYS A 289 12.61 6.77 8.68
C CYS A 289 11.74 6.91 9.94
N ALA A 290 10.44 7.00 9.75
CA ALA A 290 9.50 7.10 10.86
C ALA A 290 8.24 6.30 10.56
N VAL A 291 7.63 5.75 11.60
CA VAL A 291 6.31 5.12 11.58
C VAL A 291 5.48 5.71 12.70
N SER A 292 4.16 5.71 12.55
CA SER A 292 3.26 6.27 13.55
C SER A 292 2.19 5.26 13.98
N PHE A 293 1.82 5.34 15.25
CA PHE A 293 0.75 4.55 15.83
C PHE A 293 -0.38 5.49 16.30
N ASN A 294 -1.58 5.27 15.79
CA ASN A 294 -2.77 6.00 16.18
C ASN A 294 -3.73 5.09 16.98
N PRO A 295 -3.91 5.29 18.30
CA PRO A 295 -4.82 4.49 19.11
C PRO A 295 -6.31 4.87 18.91
N CYS A 296 -6.60 5.87 18.11
CA CYS A 296 -7.94 6.43 17.91
C CYS A 296 -8.54 6.06 16.55
N LEU A 297 -7.90 5.14 15.81
CA LEU A 297 -8.46 4.65 14.56
C LEU A 297 -9.79 3.95 14.79
N PRO A 298 -10.77 4.12 13.88
CA PRO A 298 -12.05 3.42 13.91
C PRO A 298 -11.89 1.89 13.90
N ASP A 299 -12.92 1.19 14.34
CA ASP A 299 -12.95 -0.28 14.27
C ASP A 299 -12.80 -0.75 12.81
N GLY A 300 -11.91 -1.73 12.61
CA GLY A 300 -11.61 -2.28 11.29
C GLY A 300 -10.47 -1.57 10.55
N VAL A 301 -9.98 -0.45 11.06
CA VAL A 301 -8.78 0.22 10.52
C VAL A 301 -7.54 -0.21 11.31
N ILE A 302 -6.53 -0.66 10.60
CA ILE A 302 -5.31 -1.22 11.19
C ILE A 302 -4.19 -0.18 11.15
N ASN A 303 -3.51 0.02 12.29
CA ASN A 303 -2.23 0.73 12.32
C ASN A 303 -1.17 0.00 11.51
N GLU A 304 -0.15 0.72 11.05
CA GLU A 304 1.06 0.11 10.49
C GLU A 304 1.61 -0.94 11.47
N LEU A 305 1.84 -2.14 10.98
CA LEU A 305 2.30 -3.26 11.81
C LEU A 305 3.67 -3.00 12.43
N GLU A 306 4.52 -2.34 11.68
CA GLU A 306 5.87 -1.95 12.10
C GLU A 306 5.81 -1.02 13.30
N ALA A 307 4.86 -0.09 13.33
CA ALA A 307 4.63 0.78 14.48
C ALA A 307 4.17 -0.03 15.70
N LYS A 308 3.26 -1.00 15.50
CA LYS A 308 2.83 -1.93 16.56
C LYS A 308 3.97 -2.75 17.11
N TRP A 309 4.78 -3.36 16.22
CA TRP A 309 5.93 -4.16 16.64
C TRP A 309 6.97 -3.35 17.39
N ALA A 310 7.24 -2.11 16.96
CA ALA A 310 8.14 -1.21 17.67
C ALA A 310 7.62 -0.87 19.07
N ILE A 311 6.32 -0.54 19.21
CA ILE A 311 5.67 -0.27 20.48
C ILE A 311 5.80 -1.47 21.43
N ASP A 312 5.49 -2.66 20.93
CA ASP A 312 5.54 -3.89 21.73
C ASP A 312 6.98 -4.24 22.12
N HIS A 313 7.93 -4.13 21.17
CA HIS A 313 9.35 -4.38 21.45
C HIS A 313 9.90 -3.46 22.54
N TYR A 314 9.52 -2.17 22.51
CA TYR A 314 9.95 -1.19 23.50
C TYR A 314 9.05 -1.11 24.74
N GLY A 315 8.03 -1.97 24.84
CA GLY A 315 7.11 -2.02 25.97
C GLY A 315 6.31 -0.73 26.17
N GLN A 316 6.00 0.00 25.08
CA GLN A 316 5.27 1.25 25.13
C GLN A 316 3.75 1.00 25.23
N ARG A 317 3.01 1.92 25.87
CA ARG A 317 1.58 1.76 26.08
C ARG A 317 0.78 2.10 24.82
N ARG A 318 0.00 1.15 24.33
CA ARG A 318 -0.90 1.33 23.16
C ARG A 318 -2.06 2.31 23.39
N SER A 319 -2.27 2.80 24.62
CA SER A 319 -3.28 3.82 24.91
C SER A 319 -2.88 5.24 24.49
N TYR A 320 -1.64 5.44 24.08
CA TYR A 320 -1.12 6.71 23.56
C TYR A 320 -0.81 6.57 22.07
N GLY A 321 -0.84 7.70 21.36
CA GLY A 321 -0.21 7.79 20.06
C GLY A 321 1.31 7.81 20.17
N TRP A 322 1.97 7.31 19.14
CA TRP A 322 3.43 7.27 19.08
C TRP A 322 3.94 7.63 17.70
N VAL A 323 4.99 8.42 17.65
CA VAL A 323 5.83 8.59 16.48
C VAL A 323 7.16 7.95 16.80
N ILE A 324 7.53 6.93 16.04
CA ILE A 324 8.78 6.19 16.22
C ILE A 324 9.70 6.55 15.06
N CYS A 325 10.77 7.29 15.36
CA CYS A 325 11.77 7.71 14.39
C CYS A 325 13.02 6.87 14.56
N ARG A 326 13.62 6.47 13.48
CA ARG A 326 14.91 5.75 13.42
C ARG A 326 15.90 6.60 12.63
N ASP A 327 16.99 6.98 13.26
CA ASP A 327 18.05 7.79 12.64
C ASP A 327 19.37 7.05 12.61
N VAL A 328 20.10 7.24 11.51
CA VAL A 328 21.35 6.50 11.20
C VAL A 328 22.54 7.46 11.22
N PHE A 329 23.57 7.09 12.00
CA PHE A 329 24.78 7.88 12.23
C PHE A 329 26.02 7.09 11.83
N PRO A 330 26.63 7.36 10.65
CA PRO A 330 27.85 6.67 10.22
C PRO A 330 29.02 6.91 11.19
N TRP A 331 29.84 5.88 11.42
CA TRP A 331 31.07 6.04 12.24
C TRP A 331 32.04 7.05 11.64
N GLY A 332 32.02 7.23 10.31
CA GLY A 332 32.99 8.07 9.60
C GLY A 332 34.44 7.61 9.75
N THR A 333 34.65 6.37 10.19
CA THR A 333 35.95 5.70 10.35
C THR A 333 35.84 4.26 9.86
N LYS A 334 36.98 3.66 9.45
CA LYS A 334 37.01 2.27 8.99
C LYS A 334 36.87 1.27 10.15
N HIS A 335 37.14 1.70 11.40
CA HIS A 335 37.10 0.86 12.57
C HIS A 335 35.92 1.24 13.45
N HIS A 336 35.28 0.24 14.02
CA HIS A 336 34.20 0.38 14.98
C HIS A 336 34.76 1.05 16.26
N PRO A 337 34.31 2.26 16.67
CA PRO A 337 34.77 2.93 17.85
C PRO A 337 34.20 2.27 19.11
N GLU A 338 34.95 2.34 20.22
CA GLU A 338 34.39 2.06 21.56
C GLU A 338 33.38 3.16 21.92
N ILE A 339 32.24 2.74 22.46
CA ILE A 339 31.19 3.66 22.92
C ILE A 339 31.35 3.89 24.41
N ASN A 340 32.13 4.91 24.78
CA ASN A 340 32.33 5.26 26.17
C ASN A 340 31.41 6.37 26.67
N LYS A 341 31.13 7.34 25.81
CA LYS A 341 30.28 8.48 26.13
C LYS A 341 29.46 8.91 24.95
N LEU A 342 28.16 8.98 25.17
CA LEU A 342 27.20 9.34 24.15
C LEU A 342 26.37 10.54 24.62
N PHE A 343 26.37 11.63 23.86
CA PHE A 343 25.47 12.76 24.04
C PHE A 343 24.59 12.92 22.83
N LEU A 344 23.34 13.22 23.08
CA LEU A 344 22.37 13.51 22.05
C LEU A 344 21.87 14.94 22.23
N THR A 345 21.78 15.67 21.13
CA THR A 345 21.05 16.92 21.03
C THR A 345 19.99 16.82 19.94
N MET A 346 18.86 17.46 20.15
CA MET A 346 17.75 17.46 19.20
C MET A 346 17.40 18.92 18.88
N GLU A 347 17.22 19.22 17.61
CA GLU A 347 16.82 20.53 17.12
C GLU A 347 15.52 20.41 16.35
N GLN A 348 14.51 21.16 16.77
CA GLN A 348 13.23 21.19 16.06
C GLN A 348 13.42 21.84 14.69
N GLN A 349 12.98 21.16 13.64
CA GLN A 349 12.99 21.68 12.29
C GLN A 349 11.63 22.28 11.95
N PRO A 350 11.56 23.37 11.16
CA PRO A 350 10.29 23.80 10.59
C PRO A 350 9.74 22.66 9.71
N GLY A 351 8.42 22.50 9.70
CA GLY A 351 7.76 21.51 8.86
C GLY A 351 8.18 21.68 7.40
N GLN A 352 8.53 20.60 6.72
CA GLN A 352 8.84 20.67 5.30
C GLN A 352 7.55 21.00 4.53
N VAL A 353 7.62 22.04 3.69
CA VAL A 353 6.58 22.28 2.69
C VAL A 353 6.72 21.20 1.63
N PRO A 354 5.71 20.32 1.40
CA PRO A 354 5.79 19.33 0.33
C PRO A 354 5.99 20.03 -1.02
N GLY A 355 7.06 19.75 -1.72
CA GLY A 355 7.26 20.15 -3.11
C GLY A 355 8.22 21.30 -3.38
N SER A 356 9.26 21.51 -2.59
CA SER A 356 10.43 22.32 -2.99
C SER A 356 11.56 21.43 -3.53
#